data_a1b7b38e7689648e28c1b2d53d7f7fb9
#
_entry.id   a1b7b38e7689648e28c1b2d53d7f7fb9
#
_cell.length_a   1.000
_cell.length_b   1.000
_cell.length_c   1.000
_cell.angle_alpha   90.00
_cell.angle_beta   90.00
_cell.angle_gamma   90.00
#
_symmetry.space_group_name_H-M   'P 1'
#
loop_
_entity.id
_entity.type
_entity.pdbx_description
1 polymer ?
#
loop_
_entity_poly.entity_id
_entity_poly.type
_entity_poly.pdbx_seq_one_letter_code
_entity_poly.pdbx_strand_id
1 'polypeptide(L)'
;MCIRDRAIRRAFISQKGMKIVACDYSQIELRLLAEVANIEPLIEAFKNNIDIHTLTASQVFMVNTDNVTSEMRRNAKTINFGIIYGQSAFGLAKQLNISRTEAKEYIELYFKQYPGIKSYMENTQEFARKNGYVETIYGRRCYIPSINDKNPMIRAGAERQAINAPLQGAAADIIKRSMKNFPEILIKEKIDAKLILQVHDELIFECASIDLDRLIPIVKSKMINAPKPGFKMKVPLEVEIGIGNNSVSYTH
;
A
#
# COMPACT_ATOMS: atom_id res chain seq x y z
N MET A 1 4.45 10.50 -9.22
CA MET A 1 3.36 10.97 -10.10
C MET A 1 3.97 11.59 -11.36
N CYS A 2 3.56 11.14 -12.55
CA CYS A 2 4.07 11.67 -13.81
C CYS A 2 3.53 13.10 -14.07
N ILE A 3 4.34 13.98 -14.70
CA ILE A 3 3.91 15.37 -15.01
C ILE A 3 2.62 15.38 -15.85
N ARG A 4 2.46 14.40 -16.75
CA ARG A 4 1.23 14.24 -17.57
C ARG A 4 0.00 13.92 -16.73
N ASP A 5 0.14 13.06 -15.71
CA ASP A 5 -0.96 12.70 -14.81
C ASP A 5 -1.44 13.92 -14.03
N ARG A 6 -0.52 14.81 -13.64
CA ARG A 6 -0.83 16.04 -12.92
C ARG A 6 -1.64 17.03 -13.77
N ALA A 7 -1.36 17.11 -15.08
CA ALA A 7 -2.11 17.98 -15.99
C ALA A 7 -3.56 17.50 -16.19
N ILE A 8 -3.76 16.17 -16.36
CA ILE A 8 -5.08 15.56 -16.50
C ILE A 8 -5.89 15.71 -15.20
N ARG A 9 -5.28 15.45 -14.06
CA ARG A 9 -5.94 15.59 -12.74
C ARG A 9 -6.46 17.01 -12.47
N ARG A 10 -5.84 18.06 -13.01
CA ARG A 10 -6.34 19.45 -12.88
C ARG A 10 -7.69 19.67 -13.54
N ALA A 11 -8.07 18.86 -14.53
CA ALA A 11 -9.36 18.96 -15.20
C ALA A 11 -10.53 18.46 -14.34
N PHE A 12 -10.26 17.65 -13.32
CA PHE A 12 -11.28 17.17 -12.38
C PHE A 12 -11.46 18.22 -11.28
N ILE A 13 -12.44 19.09 -11.46
CA ILE A 13 -12.77 20.19 -10.57
C ILE A 13 -14.08 19.91 -9.83
N SER A 14 -14.20 20.40 -8.60
CA SER A 14 -15.47 20.36 -7.85
C SER A 14 -16.46 21.36 -8.39
N GLN A 15 -17.75 21.08 -8.22
CA GLN A 15 -18.82 22.05 -8.48
C GLN A 15 -18.73 23.26 -7.53
N LYS A 16 -19.39 24.37 -7.89
CA LYS A 16 -19.46 25.55 -7.03
C LYS A 16 -20.11 25.21 -5.68
N GLY A 17 -19.45 25.56 -4.60
CA GLY A 17 -19.88 25.22 -3.23
C GLY A 17 -19.49 23.83 -2.74
N MET A 18 -18.90 23.01 -3.61
CA MET A 18 -18.39 21.68 -3.29
C MET A 18 -16.85 21.65 -3.16
N LYS A 19 -16.32 20.61 -2.57
CA LYS A 19 -14.90 20.30 -2.49
C LYS A 19 -14.64 18.87 -2.92
N ILE A 20 -13.45 18.62 -3.47
CA ILE A 20 -12.90 17.28 -3.63
C ILE A 20 -12.26 16.86 -2.31
N VAL A 21 -12.64 15.70 -1.80
CA VAL A 21 -12.07 15.08 -0.60
C VAL A 21 -11.45 13.76 -1.02
N ALA A 22 -10.14 13.66 -0.91
CA ALA A 22 -9.37 12.46 -1.19
C ALA A 22 -9.03 11.76 0.13
N CYS A 23 -9.28 10.47 0.19
CA CYS A 23 -9.07 9.64 1.37
C CYS A 23 -8.20 8.46 0.95
N ASP A 24 -6.92 8.49 1.31
CA ASP A 24 -5.89 7.54 0.87
C ASP A 24 -5.43 6.66 2.03
N TYR A 25 -5.33 5.35 1.80
CA TYR A 25 -4.73 4.45 2.77
C TYR A 25 -3.22 4.65 2.83
N SER A 26 -2.71 5.04 3.99
CA SER A 26 -1.27 5.16 4.21
C SER A 26 -0.59 3.79 4.23
N GLN A 27 0.23 3.50 3.21
CA GLN A 27 1.08 2.32 3.11
C GLN A 27 0.34 0.97 3.32
N ILE A 28 -0.86 0.82 2.77
CA ILE A 28 -1.72 -0.36 3.04
C ILE A 28 -1.03 -1.69 2.75
N GLU A 29 -0.26 -1.80 1.66
CA GLU A 29 0.43 -3.04 1.30
C GLU A 29 1.55 -3.41 2.28
N LEU A 30 2.29 -2.40 2.81
CA LEU A 30 3.29 -2.62 3.85
C LEU A 30 2.66 -3.05 5.19
N ARG A 31 1.53 -2.45 5.54
CA ARG A 31 0.74 -2.83 6.72
C ARG A 31 0.20 -4.25 6.59
N LEU A 32 -0.29 -4.61 5.41
CA LEU A 32 -0.74 -5.97 5.11
C LEU A 32 0.41 -6.98 5.14
N LEU A 33 1.56 -6.63 4.59
CA LEU A 33 2.74 -7.50 4.69
C LEU A 33 3.16 -7.74 6.15
N ALA A 34 3.25 -6.68 6.95
CA ALA A 34 3.58 -6.78 8.37
C ALA A 34 2.60 -7.70 9.11
N GLU A 35 1.29 -7.60 8.78
CA GLU A 35 0.23 -8.42 9.34
C GLU A 35 0.34 -9.89 8.93
N VAL A 36 0.39 -10.15 7.61
CA VAL A 36 0.33 -11.52 7.04
C VAL A 36 1.60 -12.30 7.32
N ALA A 37 2.76 -11.65 7.24
CA ALA A 37 4.05 -12.26 7.54
C ALA A 37 4.41 -12.22 9.03
N ASN A 38 3.53 -11.66 9.88
CA ASN A 38 3.69 -11.51 11.33
C ASN A 38 5.06 -10.95 11.72
N ILE A 39 5.44 -9.81 11.13
CA ILE A 39 6.75 -9.18 11.32
C ILE A 39 6.66 -8.21 12.49
N GLU A 40 6.96 -8.69 13.69
CA GLU A 40 6.81 -7.93 14.94
C GLU A 40 7.47 -6.55 14.91
N PRO A 41 8.72 -6.37 14.40
CA PRO A 41 9.31 -5.02 14.32
C PRO A 41 8.52 -4.03 13.45
N LEU A 42 7.89 -4.49 12.36
CA LEU A 42 7.04 -3.63 11.53
C LEU A 42 5.69 -3.39 12.18
N ILE A 43 5.11 -4.40 12.83
CA ILE A 43 3.84 -4.27 13.56
C ILE A 43 3.98 -3.21 14.64
N GLU A 44 5.03 -3.28 15.46
CA GLU A 44 5.28 -2.31 16.53
C GLU A 44 5.61 -0.92 15.96
N ALA A 45 6.37 -0.83 14.87
CA ALA A 45 6.63 0.45 14.23
C ALA A 45 5.33 1.13 13.76
N PHE A 46 4.43 0.38 13.12
CA PHE A 46 3.13 0.91 12.72
C PHE A 46 2.21 1.28 13.88
N LYS A 47 2.21 0.51 14.97
CA LYS A 47 1.44 0.85 16.19
C LYS A 47 1.93 2.14 16.85
N ASN A 48 3.22 2.39 16.80
CA ASN A 48 3.87 3.57 17.38
C ASN A 48 4.01 4.75 16.39
N ASN A 49 3.38 4.67 15.22
CA ASN A 49 3.46 5.69 14.15
C ASN A 49 4.90 6.04 13.73
N ILE A 50 5.80 5.05 13.77
CA ILE A 50 7.18 5.21 13.31
C ILE A 50 7.20 5.15 11.78
N ASP A 51 7.89 6.08 11.14
CA ASP A 51 8.09 6.06 9.68
C ASP A 51 8.98 4.88 9.26
N ILE A 52 8.35 3.87 8.66
CA ILE A 52 9.01 2.64 8.20
C ILE A 52 10.14 2.92 7.21
N HIS A 53 10.02 3.94 6.37
CA HIS A 53 11.07 4.27 5.40
C HIS A 53 12.28 4.90 6.10
N THR A 54 12.07 5.72 7.12
CA THR A 54 13.15 6.25 7.95
C THR A 54 13.80 5.15 8.77
N LEU A 55 13.01 4.25 9.36
CA LEU A 55 13.53 3.09 10.10
C LEU A 55 14.38 2.19 9.19
N THR A 56 13.89 1.84 8.01
CA THR A 56 14.65 1.04 7.04
C THR A 56 15.92 1.77 6.59
N ALA A 57 15.85 3.08 6.35
CA ALA A 57 17.02 3.87 5.97
C ALA A 57 18.11 3.82 7.04
N SER A 58 17.75 4.00 8.31
CA SER A 58 18.71 3.94 9.42
C SER A 58 19.41 2.58 9.49
N GLN A 59 18.69 1.51 9.22
CA GLN A 59 19.20 0.14 9.26
C GLN A 59 20.08 -0.20 8.05
N VAL A 60 19.64 0.14 6.84
CA VAL A 60 20.36 -0.17 5.59
C VAL A 60 21.61 0.69 5.44
N PHE A 61 21.56 1.97 5.82
CA PHE A 61 22.69 2.89 5.72
C PHE A 61 23.52 2.99 7.02
N MET A 62 23.14 2.22 8.06
CA MET A 62 23.85 2.14 9.35
C MET A 62 24.02 3.53 10.02
N VAL A 63 22.97 4.36 9.99
CA VAL A 63 22.94 5.68 10.61
C VAL A 63 21.83 5.76 11.66
N ASN A 64 21.96 6.66 12.64
CA ASN A 64 20.85 6.94 13.56
C ASN A 64 19.66 7.52 12.81
N THR A 65 18.46 7.26 13.28
CA THR A 65 17.20 7.77 12.70
C THR A 65 17.21 9.28 12.49
N ASP A 66 17.80 10.03 13.41
CA ASP A 66 17.90 11.50 13.36
C ASP A 66 18.85 11.99 12.26
N ASN A 67 19.74 11.12 11.77
CA ASN A 67 20.71 11.42 10.72
C ASN A 67 20.25 10.92 9.34
N VAL A 68 19.03 10.39 9.23
CA VAL A 68 18.47 9.94 7.95
C VAL A 68 18.13 11.14 7.09
N THR A 69 18.82 11.27 5.97
CA THR A 69 18.54 12.32 4.98
C THR A 69 17.27 12.00 4.17
N SER A 70 16.67 13.02 3.55
CA SER A 70 15.54 12.84 2.64
C SER A 70 15.85 11.90 1.47
N GLU A 71 17.12 11.88 1.03
CA GLU A 71 17.58 10.98 -0.02
C GLU A 71 17.65 9.53 0.46
N MET A 72 18.25 9.28 1.62
CA MET A 72 18.28 7.95 2.26
C MET A 72 16.88 7.41 2.47
N ARG A 73 15.96 8.24 2.97
CA ARG A 73 14.56 7.87 3.15
C ARG A 73 13.88 7.49 1.83
N ARG A 74 14.13 8.26 0.76
CA ARG A 74 13.61 7.97 -0.59
C ARG A 74 14.19 6.66 -1.13
N ASN A 75 15.47 6.41 -0.96
CA ASN A 75 16.12 5.17 -1.35
C ASN A 75 15.57 3.97 -0.54
N ALA A 76 15.39 4.13 0.76
CA ALA A 76 14.77 3.11 1.60
C ALA A 76 13.31 2.81 1.18
N LYS A 77 12.53 3.83 0.76
CA LYS A 77 11.22 3.62 0.17
C LYS A 77 11.30 2.74 -1.08
N THR A 78 12.28 2.99 -1.95
CA THR A 78 12.53 2.18 -3.15
C THR A 78 12.94 0.75 -2.78
N ILE A 79 13.79 0.58 -1.78
CA ILE A 79 14.23 -0.73 -1.27
C ILE A 79 13.03 -1.52 -0.71
N ASN A 80 12.24 -0.91 0.17
CA ASN A 80 11.06 -1.53 0.77
C ASN A 80 10.12 -2.09 -0.30
N PHE A 81 9.66 -1.24 -1.22
CA PHE A 81 8.76 -1.67 -2.27
C PHE A 81 9.41 -2.62 -3.27
N GLY A 82 10.67 -2.36 -3.66
CA GLY A 82 11.40 -3.22 -4.57
C GLY A 82 11.51 -4.65 -4.07
N ILE A 83 11.93 -4.84 -2.81
CA ILE A 83 12.09 -6.16 -2.21
C ILE A 83 10.74 -6.86 -2.06
N ILE A 84 9.73 -6.16 -1.55
CA ILE A 84 8.38 -6.72 -1.35
C ILE A 84 7.78 -7.20 -2.67
N TYR A 85 8.01 -6.47 -3.75
CA TYR A 85 7.55 -6.88 -5.09
C TYR A 85 8.48 -7.90 -5.77
N GLY A 86 9.45 -8.45 -5.05
CA GLY A 86 10.35 -9.49 -5.56
C GLY A 86 11.33 -8.99 -6.62
N GLN A 87 11.73 -7.72 -6.53
CA GLN A 87 12.71 -7.13 -7.44
C GLN A 87 14.10 -7.78 -7.23
N SER A 88 14.77 -8.10 -8.33
CA SER A 88 16.14 -8.63 -8.28
C SER A 88 17.17 -7.54 -7.93
N ALA A 89 18.36 -7.94 -7.47
CA ALA A 89 19.48 -7.02 -7.24
C ALA A 89 19.83 -6.19 -8.50
N PHE A 90 19.66 -6.74 -9.70
CA PHE A 90 19.83 -6.00 -10.95
C PHE A 90 18.77 -4.87 -11.11
N GLY A 91 17.52 -5.18 -10.86
CA GLY A 91 16.44 -4.19 -10.95
C GLY A 91 16.59 -3.08 -9.90
N LEU A 92 16.92 -3.45 -8.65
CA LEU A 92 17.16 -2.50 -7.57
C LEU A 92 18.37 -1.60 -7.84
N ALA A 93 19.48 -2.16 -8.32
CA ALA A 93 20.69 -1.43 -8.70
C ALA A 93 20.39 -0.35 -9.75
N LYS A 94 19.64 -0.72 -10.80
CA LYS A 94 19.23 0.21 -11.86
C LYS A 94 18.35 1.34 -11.31
N GLN A 95 17.44 1.04 -10.38
CA GLN A 95 16.49 2.02 -9.85
C GLN A 95 17.15 3.01 -8.87
N LEU A 96 18.11 2.53 -8.08
CA LEU A 96 18.87 3.35 -7.13
C LEU A 96 20.13 3.99 -7.75
N ASN A 97 20.49 3.62 -8.98
CA ASN A 97 21.73 4.05 -9.64
C ASN A 97 22.99 3.67 -8.83
N ILE A 98 23.04 2.44 -8.33
CA ILE A 98 24.13 1.87 -7.55
C ILE A 98 24.69 0.60 -8.23
N SER A 99 25.79 0.07 -7.73
CA SER A 99 26.32 -1.19 -8.22
C SER A 99 25.41 -2.38 -7.86
N ARG A 100 25.49 -3.46 -8.65
CA ARG A 100 24.74 -4.69 -8.37
C ARG A 100 25.17 -5.33 -7.04
N THR A 101 26.44 -5.16 -6.66
CA THR A 101 26.99 -5.67 -5.40
C THR A 101 26.35 -4.94 -4.22
N GLU A 102 26.31 -3.61 -4.22
CA GLU A 102 25.64 -2.81 -3.18
C GLU A 102 24.15 -3.14 -3.08
N ALA A 103 23.47 -3.28 -4.22
CA ALA A 103 22.05 -3.66 -4.22
C ALA A 103 21.84 -5.04 -3.59
N LYS A 104 22.76 -5.99 -3.80
CA LYS A 104 22.70 -7.31 -3.17
C LYS A 104 22.93 -7.21 -1.65
N GLU A 105 23.90 -6.42 -1.21
CA GLU A 105 24.16 -6.17 0.21
C GLU A 105 22.93 -5.54 0.90
N TYR A 106 22.26 -4.56 0.27
CA TYR A 106 21.03 -3.97 0.81
C TYR A 106 19.91 -4.99 0.94
N ILE A 107 19.73 -5.88 -0.02
CA ILE A 107 18.74 -6.97 0.04
C ILE A 107 19.08 -7.95 1.18
N GLU A 108 20.33 -8.31 1.34
CA GLU A 108 20.79 -9.21 2.41
C GLU A 108 20.60 -8.59 3.80
N LEU A 109 20.96 -7.32 3.98
CA LEU A 109 20.73 -6.57 5.22
C LEU A 109 19.23 -6.46 5.53
N TYR A 110 18.41 -6.18 4.53
CA TYR A 110 16.97 -6.09 4.68
C TYR A 110 16.36 -7.41 5.17
N PHE A 111 16.71 -8.53 4.55
CA PHE A 111 16.22 -9.84 4.98
C PHE A 111 16.79 -10.29 6.32
N LYS A 112 17.99 -9.86 6.68
CA LYS A 112 18.57 -10.06 8.02
C LYS A 112 17.76 -9.33 9.08
N GLN A 113 17.32 -8.11 8.78
CA GLN A 113 16.49 -7.29 9.67
C GLN A 113 15.03 -7.78 9.74
N TYR A 114 14.50 -8.25 8.61
CA TYR A 114 13.12 -8.70 8.50
C TYR A 114 13.03 -10.15 7.96
N PRO A 115 13.51 -11.15 8.70
CA PRO A 115 13.55 -12.53 8.21
C PRO A 115 12.16 -13.09 7.87
N GLY A 116 11.10 -12.62 8.53
CA GLY A 116 9.72 -13.00 8.25
C GLY A 116 9.28 -12.66 6.83
N ILE A 117 9.83 -11.60 6.20
CA ILE A 117 9.52 -11.25 4.81
C ILE A 117 10.05 -12.33 3.86
N LYS A 118 11.28 -12.78 4.08
CA LYS A 118 11.88 -13.86 3.27
C LYS A 118 11.06 -15.15 3.39
N SER A 119 10.72 -15.53 4.62
CA SER A 119 9.90 -16.72 4.89
C SER A 119 8.51 -16.62 4.25
N TYR A 120 7.87 -15.44 4.31
CA TYR A 120 6.60 -15.18 3.64
C TYR A 120 6.71 -15.41 2.13
N MET A 121 7.73 -14.86 1.49
CA MET A 121 7.96 -14.97 0.05
C MET A 121 8.15 -16.43 -0.36
N GLU A 122 9.03 -17.16 0.33
CA GLU A 122 9.33 -18.56 0.06
C GLU A 122 8.09 -19.45 0.25
N ASN A 123 7.39 -19.33 1.36
CA ASN A 123 6.18 -20.10 1.66
C ASN A 123 5.05 -19.80 0.67
N THR A 124 4.88 -18.54 0.27
CA THR A 124 3.83 -18.16 -0.70
C THR A 124 4.12 -18.71 -2.08
N GLN A 125 5.38 -18.71 -2.51
CA GLN A 125 5.78 -19.32 -3.78
C GLN A 125 5.61 -20.84 -3.76
N GLU A 126 5.99 -21.49 -2.67
CA GLU A 126 5.81 -22.94 -2.51
C GLU A 126 4.33 -23.33 -2.52
N PHE A 127 3.50 -22.58 -1.78
CA PHE A 127 2.05 -22.77 -1.80
C PHE A 127 1.48 -22.62 -3.22
N ALA A 128 1.91 -21.57 -3.94
CA ALA A 128 1.48 -21.34 -5.31
C ALA A 128 1.89 -22.48 -6.25
N ARG A 129 3.14 -22.99 -6.15
CA ARG A 129 3.62 -24.11 -6.96
C ARG A 129 2.80 -25.38 -6.73
N LYS A 130 2.38 -25.63 -5.49
CA LYS A 130 1.60 -26.81 -5.11
C LYS A 130 0.15 -26.70 -5.54
N ASN A 131 -0.47 -25.52 -5.43
CA ASN A 131 -1.92 -25.34 -5.57
C ASN A 131 -2.34 -24.64 -6.86
N GLY A 132 -1.43 -23.95 -7.57
CA GLY A 132 -1.73 -23.15 -8.76
C GLY A 132 -2.39 -21.80 -8.48
N TYR A 133 -2.55 -21.43 -7.21
CA TYR A 133 -3.12 -20.16 -6.76
C TYR A 133 -2.53 -19.74 -5.42
N VAL A 134 -2.78 -18.49 -5.04
CA VAL A 134 -2.58 -17.93 -3.69
C VAL A 134 -3.89 -17.34 -3.19
N GLU A 135 -4.00 -17.03 -1.89
CA GLU A 135 -5.23 -16.51 -1.29
C GLU A 135 -5.01 -15.19 -0.56
N THR A 136 -6.00 -14.29 -0.62
CA THR A 136 -6.04 -13.09 0.21
C THR A 136 -6.41 -13.45 1.65
N ILE A 137 -6.30 -12.49 2.58
CA ILE A 137 -6.74 -12.65 3.98
C ILE A 137 -8.23 -12.99 4.13
N TYR A 138 -9.01 -12.84 3.05
CA TYR A 138 -10.43 -13.19 3.00
C TYR A 138 -10.70 -14.49 2.26
N GLY A 139 -9.65 -15.27 1.90
CA GLY A 139 -9.78 -16.55 1.18
C GLY A 139 -10.10 -16.39 -0.31
N ARG A 140 -10.02 -15.19 -0.89
CA ARG A 140 -10.19 -15.03 -2.33
C ARG A 140 -8.97 -15.55 -3.07
N ARG A 141 -9.18 -16.49 -3.99
CA ARG A 141 -8.13 -17.14 -4.76
C ARG A 141 -7.66 -16.26 -5.91
N CYS A 142 -6.35 -16.16 -6.05
CA CYS A 142 -5.65 -15.51 -7.16
C CYS A 142 -4.84 -16.58 -7.89
N TYR A 143 -5.31 -17.02 -9.05
CA TYR A 143 -4.66 -18.08 -9.84
C TYR A 143 -3.36 -17.57 -10.47
N ILE A 144 -2.33 -18.45 -10.46
CA ILE A 144 -0.99 -18.17 -10.98
C ILE A 144 -0.63 -19.26 -12.01
N PRO A 145 -1.19 -19.22 -13.23
CA PRO A 145 -1.08 -20.31 -14.19
C PRO A 145 0.36 -20.67 -14.56
N SER A 146 1.26 -19.68 -14.62
CA SER A 146 2.65 -19.84 -15.05
C SER A 146 3.64 -20.11 -13.93
N ILE A 147 3.16 -20.44 -12.72
CA ILE A 147 4.05 -20.63 -11.55
C ILE A 147 5.05 -21.78 -11.73
N ASN A 148 4.68 -22.81 -12.48
CA ASN A 148 5.51 -23.97 -12.79
C ASN A 148 6.02 -23.97 -14.25
N ASP A 149 6.05 -22.81 -14.93
CA ASP A 149 6.52 -22.71 -16.31
C ASP A 149 7.99 -23.14 -16.44
N LYS A 150 8.31 -23.85 -17.52
CA LYS A 150 9.66 -24.32 -17.82
C LYS A 150 10.62 -23.17 -18.14
N ASN A 151 10.11 -22.07 -18.71
CA ASN A 151 10.89 -20.88 -18.99
C ASN A 151 11.19 -20.12 -17.69
N PRO A 152 12.48 -19.96 -17.29
CA PRO A 152 12.83 -19.31 -16.05
C PRO A 152 12.35 -17.84 -15.96
N MET A 153 12.28 -17.13 -17.10
CA MET A 153 11.85 -15.73 -17.14
C MET A 153 10.33 -15.61 -16.86
N ILE A 154 9.53 -16.48 -17.47
CA ILE A 154 8.07 -16.54 -17.25
C ILE A 154 7.79 -16.95 -15.80
N ARG A 155 8.47 -18.00 -15.33
CA ARG A 155 8.35 -18.47 -13.94
C ARG A 155 8.71 -17.41 -12.93
N ALA A 156 9.82 -16.67 -13.11
CA ALA A 156 10.21 -15.58 -12.23
C ALA A 156 9.16 -14.45 -12.18
N GLY A 157 8.46 -14.19 -13.30
CA GLY A 157 7.31 -13.28 -13.35
C GLY A 157 6.14 -13.80 -12.50
N ALA A 158 5.80 -15.07 -12.64
CA ALA A 158 4.75 -15.73 -11.88
C ALA A 158 5.05 -15.82 -10.37
N GLU A 159 6.32 -16.06 -10.00
CA GLU A 159 6.77 -16.04 -8.61
C GLU A 159 6.58 -14.67 -7.95
N ARG A 160 6.89 -13.59 -8.65
CA ARG A 160 6.61 -12.21 -8.18
C ARG A 160 5.11 -11.96 -8.07
N GLN A 161 4.32 -12.42 -9.05
CA GLN A 161 2.86 -12.32 -8.98
C GLN A 161 2.29 -13.07 -7.78
N ALA A 162 2.81 -14.26 -7.47
CA ALA A 162 2.38 -15.06 -6.33
C ALA A 162 2.62 -14.33 -5.00
N ILE A 163 3.78 -13.67 -4.83
CA ILE A 163 4.11 -12.89 -3.63
C ILE A 163 3.16 -11.68 -3.46
N ASN A 164 2.88 -10.99 -4.56
CA ASN A 164 2.16 -9.70 -4.52
C ASN A 164 0.64 -9.87 -4.48
N ALA A 165 0.10 -10.90 -5.14
CA ALA A 165 -1.34 -11.08 -5.30
C ALA A 165 -2.12 -11.18 -3.97
N PRO A 166 -1.63 -11.83 -2.89
CA PRO A 166 -2.30 -11.82 -1.60
C PRO A 166 -2.41 -10.42 -1.00
N LEU A 167 -1.36 -9.61 -1.09
CA LEU A 167 -1.30 -8.27 -0.50
C LEU A 167 -2.16 -7.27 -1.28
N GLN A 168 -1.93 -7.19 -2.60
CA GLN A 168 -2.71 -6.32 -3.49
C GLN A 168 -4.18 -6.73 -3.52
N GLY A 169 -4.44 -8.03 -3.52
CA GLY A 169 -5.79 -8.57 -3.44
C GLY A 169 -6.47 -8.22 -2.13
N ALA A 170 -5.79 -8.34 -0.99
CA ALA A 170 -6.33 -7.96 0.31
C ALA A 170 -6.60 -6.44 0.39
N ALA A 171 -5.70 -5.60 -0.14
CA ALA A 171 -5.92 -4.16 -0.24
C ALA A 171 -7.17 -3.84 -1.07
N ALA A 172 -7.33 -4.48 -2.23
CA ALA A 172 -8.52 -4.32 -3.07
C ALA A 172 -9.81 -4.80 -2.38
N ASP A 173 -9.74 -5.86 -1.59
CA ASP A 173 -10.88 -6.35 -0.82
C ASP A 173 -11.27 -5.35 0.29
N ILE A 174 -10.28 -4.79 0.99
CA ILE A 174 -10.49 -3.77 2.04
C ILE A 174 -11.13 -2.51 1.48
N ILE A 175 -10.60 -1.96 0.38
CA ILE A 175 -11.15 -0.72 -0.20
C ILE A 175 -12.58 -0.93 -0.71
N LYS A 176 -12.88 -2.08 -1.33
CA LYS A 176 -14.25 -2.41 -1.76
C LYS A 176 -15.21 -2.54 -0.58
N ARG A 177 -14.75 -3.13 0.53
CA ARG A 177 -15.54 -3.24 1.76
C ARG A 177 -15.84 -1.87 2.38
N SER A 178 -14.88 -0.94 2.34
CA SER A 178 -15.10 0.43 2.81
C SER A 178 -16.13 1.17 1.95
N MET A 179 -16.10 0.98 0.62
CA MET A 179 -17.00 1.64 -0.33
C MET A 179 -18.46 1.23 -0.16
N LYS A 180 -18.72 -0.04 0.17
CA LYS A 180 -20.05 -0.66 0.11
C LYS A 180 -21.13 0.11 0.86
N ASN A 181 -20.81 0.67 2.01
CA ASN A 181 -21.78 1.26 2.91
C ASN A 181 -21.90 2.78 2.80
N PHE A 182 -21.06 3.46 1.98
CA PHE A 182 -21.11 4.92 1.91
C PHE A 182 -22.43 5.49 1.41
N PRO A 183 -23.07 4.96 0.34
CA PRO A 183 -24.33 5.53 -0.13
C PRO A 183 -25.41 5.60 0.96
N GLU A 184 -25.60 4.50 1.71
CA GLU A 184 -26.57 4.42 2.79
C GLU A 184 -26.25 5.36 3.95
N ILE A 185 -24.95 5.44 4.31
CA ILE A 185 -24.49 6.29 5.40
C ILE A 185 -24.69 7.76 5.07
N LEU A 186 -24.31 8.19 3.86
CA LEU A 186 -24.44 9.58 3.44
C LEU A 186 -25.92 10.04 3.44
N ILE A 187 -26.82 9.17 2.99
CA ILE A 187 -28.26 9.43 3.03
C ILE A 187 -28.77 9.53 4.48
N LYS A 188 -28.42 8.55 5.33
CA LYS A 188 -28.82 8.49 6.74
C LYS A 188 -28.37 9.72 7.51
N GLU A 189 -27.12 10.10 7.34
CA GLU A 189 -26.50 11.25 8.00
C GLU A 189 -26.86 12.60 7.33
N LYS A 190 -27.63 12.59 6.23
CA LYS A 190 -28.00 13.78 5.45
C LYS A 190 -26.78 14.63 5.10
N ILE A 191 -25.74 13.99 4.58
CA ILE A 191 -24.52 14.62 4.10
C ILE A 191 -24.60 14.76 2.59
N ASP A 192 -24.46 15.96 2.07
CA ASP A 192 -24.40 16.20 0.63
C ASP A 192 -23.01 15.90 0.11
N ALA A 193 -22.76 14.61 -0.10
CA ALA A 193 -21.53 14.10 -0.66
C ALA A 193 -21.77 12.89 -1.55
N LYS A 194 -20.86 12.68 -2.50
CA LYS A 194 -20.87 11.55 -3.42
C LYS A 194 -19.47 10.94 -3.50
N LEU A 195 -19.37 9.60 -3.40
CA LEU A 195 -18.17 8.88 -3.77
C LEU A 195 -18.10 8.87 -5.31
N ILE A 196 -17.13 9.56 -5.89
CA ILE A 196 -17.05 9.76 -7.36
C ILE A 196 -16.02 8.89 -8.04
N LEU A 197 -14.91 8.57 -7.36
CA LEU A 197 -13.82 7.75 -7.93
C LEU A 197 -13.16 6.89 -6.86
N GLN A 198 -12.62 5.75 -7.31
CA GLN A 198 -11.61 4.97 -6.59
C GLN A 198 -10.38 4.87 -7.48
N VAL A 199 -9.21 5.27 -6.95
CA VAL A 199 -7.94 5.29 -7.68
C VAL A 199 -6.90 4.61 -6.81
N HIS A 200 -6.46 3.39 -7.21
CA HIS A 200 -5.57 2.54 -6.41
C HIS A 200 -6.14 2.28 -5.00
N ASP A 201 -5.54 2.86 -3.97
CA ASP A 201 -5.90 2.80 -2.55
C ASP A 201 -6.58 4.07 -2.02
N GLU A 202 -6.95 4.98 -2.92
CA GLU A 202 -7.59 6.26 -2.66
C GLU A 202 -9.09 6.23 -3.01
N LEU A 203 -9.92 6.78 -2.13
CA LEU A 203 -11.32 7.10 -2.39
C LEU A 203 -11.50 8.61 -2.53
N ILE A 204 -12.16 9.03 -3.60
CA ILE A 204 -12.39 10.44 -3.89
C ILE A 204 -13.88 10.74 -3.79
N PHE A 205 -14.19 11.71 -2.93
CA PHE A 205 -15.54 12.22 -2.74
C PHE A 205 -15.64 13.66 -3.28
N GLU A 206 -16.82 14.02 -3.77
CA GLU A 206 -17.26 15.39 -3.89
C GLU A 206 -18.23 15.67 -2.75
N CYS A 207 -18.02 16.75 -1.99
CA CYS A 207 -18.76 17.05 -0.78
C CYS A 207 -19.07 18.54 -0.69
N ALA A 208 -20.30 18.88 -0.25
CA ALA A 208 -20.64 20.25 0.10
C ALA A 208 -19.68 20.80 1.16
N SER A 209 -19.22 22.03 0.98
CA SER A 209 -18.22 22.63 1.88
C SER A 209 -18.67 22.68 3.33
N ILE A 210 -19.98 22.79 3.57
CA ILE A 210 -20.59 22.84 4.91
C ILE A 210 -20.61 21.47 5.61
N ASP A 211 -20.49 20.36 4.87
CA ASP A 211 -20.59 19.01 5.38
C ASP A 211 -19.22 18.33 5.58
N LEU A 212 -18.11 19.02 5.27
CA LEU A 212 -16.76 18.47 5.35
C LEU A 212 -16.43 17.90 6.74
N ASP A 213 -16.70 18.68 7.79
CA ASP A 213 -16.40 18.30 9.18
C ASP A 213 -17.20 17.08 9.65
N ARG A 214 -18.34 16.80 9.00
CA ARG A 214 -19.18 15.64 9.25
C ARG A 214 -18.74 14.43 8.42
N LEU A 215 -18.38 14.65 7.16
CA LEU A 215 -17.93 13.60 6.23
C LEU A 215 -16.62 12.96 6.67
N ILE A 216 -15.60 13.76 6.94
CA ILE A 216 -14.23 13.30 7.18
C ILE A 216 -14.12 12.23 8.27
N PRO A 217 -14.66 12.43 9.49
CA PRO A 217 -14.56 11.41 10.55
C PRO A 217 -15.31 10.12 10.18
N ILE A 218 -16.41 10.22 9.46
CA ILE A 218 -17.19 9.05 9.00
C ILE A 218 -16.38 8.24 8.01
N VAL A 219 -15.83 8.88 6.97
CA VAL A 219 -15.04 8.20 5.95
C VAL A 219 -13.80 7.57 6.57
N LYS A 220 -13.05 8.33 7.37
CA LYS A 220 -11.85 7.85 8.05
C LYS A 220 -12.16 6.62 8.92
N SER A 221 -13.20 6.68 9.75
CA SER A 221 -13.62 5.56 10.59
C SER A 221 -14.03 4.33 9.79
N LYS A 222 -14.77 4.51 8.69
CA LYS A 222 -15.22 3.39 7.85
C LYS A 222 -14.07 2.74 7.08
N MET A 223 -13.13 3.51 6.57
CA MET A 223 -11.95 2.98 5.90
C MET A 223 -11.05 2.23 6.90
N ILE A 224 -10.73 2.80 8.05
CA ILE A 224 -9.90 2.15 9.08
C ILE A 224 -10.53 0.84 9.56
N ASN A 225 -11.84 0.78 9.74
CA ASN A 225 -12.55 -0.41 10.22
C ASN A 225 -13.03 -1.36 9.11
N ALA A 226 -12.73 -1.07 7.84
CA ALA A 226 -13.17 -1.88 6.72
C ALA A 226 -12.75 -3.37 6.77
N PRO A 227 -11.61 -3.76 7.38
CA PRO A 227 -11.29 -5.17 7.55
C PRO A 227 -12.32 -5.97 8.36
N LYS A 228 -12.97 -5.34 9.34
CA LYS A 228 -13.97 -5.99 10.21
C LYS A 228 -15.33 -6.19 9.51
N PRO A 229 -16.10 -7.20 9.93
CA PRO A 229 -15.80 -8.26 10.89
C PRO A 229 -14.98 -9.42 10.31
N GLY A 230 -14.69 -9.42 9.01
CA GLY A 230 -14.09 -10.56 8.32
C GLY A 230 -12.64 -10.85 8.73
N PHE A 231 -11.88 -9.82 9.12
CA PHE A 231 -10.49 -9.95 9.56
C PHE A 231 -10.17 -8.93 10.65
N LYS A 232 -9.52 -9.36 11.74
CA LYS A 232 -9.06 -8.49 12.82
C LYS A 232 -7.56 -8.26 12.68
N MET A 233 -7.17 -7.10 12.18
CA MET A 233 -5.78 -6.72 12.03
C MET A 233 -5.13 -6.34 13.37
N LYS A 234 -3.88 -6.76 13.57
CA LYS A 234 -2.99 -6.29 14.65
C LYS A 234 -2.38 -4.93 14.28
N VAL A 235 -2.08 -4.76 12.99
CA VAL A 235 -1.54 -3.52 12.41
C VAL A 235 -2.68 -2.54 12.17
N PRO A 236 -2.66 -1.34 12.77
CA PRO A 236 -3.69 -0.34 12.52
C PRO A 236 -3.63 0.14 11.05
N LEU A 237 -4.79 0.27 10.41
CA LEU A 237 -4.87 1.01 9.15
C LEU A 237 -4.91 2.50 9.45
N GLU A 238 -4.34 3.29 8.55
CA GLU A 238 -4.33 4.75 8.62
C GLU A 238 -4.82 5.33 7.30
N VAL A 239 -5.54 6.46 7.39
CA VAL A 239 -6.11 7.15 6.24
C VAL A 239 -5.70 8.60 6.28
N GLU A 240 -5.04 9.05 5.24
CA GLU A 240 -4.69 10.45 5.00
C GLU A 240 -5.85 11.13 4.26
N ILE A 241 -6.12 12.40 4.63
CA ILE A 241 -7.20 13.18 4.04
C ILE A 241 -6.62 14.41 3.37
N GLY A 242 -6.95 14.57 2.11
CA GLY A 242 -6.66 15.78 1.35
C GLY A 242 -7.94 16.47 0.88
N ILE A 243 -8.00 17.80 0.96
CA ILE A 243 -9.15 18.60 0.55
C ILE A 243 -8.71 19.64 -0.47
N GLY A 244 -9.43 19.75 -1.56
CA GLY A 244 -9.10 20.70 -2.61
C GLY A 244 -10.27 21.08 -3.51
N ASN A 245 -10.02 22.01 -4.42
CA ASN A 245 -11.00 22.40 -5.46
C ASN A 245 -10.83 21.56 -6.74
N ASN A 246 -9.73 20.81 -6.85
CA ASN A 246 -9.45 19.90 -7.95
C ASN A 246 -8.62 18.71 -7.44
N SER A 247 -8.46 17.68 -8.26
CA SER A 247 -7.79 16.46 -7.85
C SER A 247 -6.25 16.57 -7.77
N VAL A 248 -5.68 17.77 -7.86
CA VAL A 248 -4.23 18.06 -7.63
C VAL A 248 -4.01 18.92 -6.40
N SER A 249 -4.99 19.76 -6.03
CA SER A 249 -4.83 20.75 -4.95
C SER A 249 -4.76 20.13 -3.54
N TYR A 250 -5.03 18.84 -3.39
CA TYR A 250 -4.91 18.09 -2.14
C TYR A 250 -3.66 17.17 -2.09
N THR A 251 -2.91 17.06 -3.18
CA THR A 251 -1.66 16.25 -3.17
C THR A 251 -0.56 16.99 -2.45
N HIS A 252 -0.03 16.39 -1.40
CA HIS A 252 1.11 16.83 -0.60
C HIS A 252 2.43 16.81 -1.37
#